data_332ba0d97b4265fd453c588606e1fccd
#
_entry.id   332ba0d97b4265fd453c588606e1fccd
#
_cell.length_a   1.000
_cell.length_b   1.000
_cell.length_c   1.000
_cell.angle_alpha   90.00
_cell.angle_beta   90.00
_cell.angle_gamma   90.00
#
_symmetry.space_group_name_H-M   'P 1'
#
loop_
_entity.id
_entity.type
_entity.pdbx_description
1 polymer ?
#
loop_
_entity_poly.entity_id
_entity_poly.type
_entity_poly.pdbx_seq_one_letter_code
_entity_poly.pdbx_strand_id
1 'polypeptide(L)'
;MAKPVVPVVIATIMMLHLPAMGSEISTDTLDGSAWVLSELPSADLLDGVTATLAFDGDAVAGTDGCNRFRGSYTINDDELLFGQLAGTMMACPEPVMTQAGLYMAALEAARGARHEDGRLTLVDADGQPVASFNIESQTLADTRWIVTGYNNGKGGVVSIAAETSLT
;
A
#
# COMPACT_ATOMS: atom_id res chain seq x y z
N MET A 1 -32.51 37.25 -57.33
CA MET A 1 -31.16 36.73 -57.03
C MET A 1 -31.22 36.07 -55.67
N ALA A 2 -31.35 34.75 -55.64
CA ALA A 2 -31.43 33.98 -54.41
C ALA A 2 -30.01 33.55 -53.99
N LYS A 3 -29.60 33.83 -52.76
CA LYS A 3 -28.32 33.38 -52.20
C LYS A 3 -28.45 31.93 -51.73
N PRO A 4 -27.48 31.07 -51.98
CA PRO A 4 -27.51 29.70 -51.50
C PRO A 4 -27.20 29.66 -49.99
N VAL A 5 -28.03 28.96 -49.20
CA VAL A 5 -27.83 28.65 -47.81
C VAL A 5 -26.96 27.35 -47.77
N VAL A 6 -25.77 27.47 -47.24
CA VAL A 6 -24.87 26.31 -47.02
C VAL A 6 -25.21 25.72 -45.64
N PRO A 7 -25.57 24.45 -45.53
CA PRO A 7 -25.80 23.82 -44.24
C PRO A 7 -24.46 23.57 -43.53
N VAL A 8 -24.31 24.13 -42.31
CA VAL A 8 -23.21 23.80 -41.39
C VAL A 8 -23.51 22.43 -40.80
N VAL A 9 -22.76 21.43 -41.17
CA VAL A 9 -22.78 20.11 -40.53
C VAL A 9 -21.92 20.18 -39.28
N ILE A 10 -22.55 20.26 -38.13
CA ILE A 10 -21.87 20.13 -36.82
C ILE A 10 -21.60 18.65 -36.61
N ALA A 11 -20.36 18.21 -36.86
CA ALA A 11 -19.89 16.89 -36.47
C ALA A 11 -19.72 16.85 -34.97
N THR A 12 -20.65 16.23 -34.26
CA THR A 12 -20.53 15.93 -32.82
C THR A 12 -19.48 14.83 -32.68
N ILE A 13 -18.28 15.19 -32.24
CA ILE A 13 -17.24 14.24 -31.88
C ILE A 13 -17.65 13.62 -30.55
N MET A 14 -18.21 12.43 -30.60
CA MET A 14 -18.49 11.59 -29.46
C MET A 14 -17.14 11.02 -28.97
N MET A 15 -16.51 11.67 -27.98
CA MET A 15 -15.35 11.11 -27.29
C MET A 15 -15.80 9.82 -26.58
N LEU A 16 -15.43 8.68 -27.17
CA LEU A 16 -15.49 7.40 -26.46
C LEU A 16 -14.46 7.49 -25.31
N HIS A 17 -14.95 7.65 -24.09
CA HIS A 17 -14.16 7.37 -22.91
C HIS A 17 -14.01 5.85 -22.83
N LEU A 18 -12.84 5.32 -23.21
CA LEU A 18 -12.47 3.96 -22.86
C LEU A 18 -12.25 3.97 -21.33
N PRO A 19 -12.93 3.09 -20.59
CA PRO A 19 -12.56 2.89 -19.19
C PRO A 19 -11.11 2.38 -19.15
N ALA A 20 -10.28 2.99 -18.35
CA ALA A 20 -8.97 2.46 -18.02
C ALA A 20 -9.20 1.07 -17.42
N MET A 21 -8.66 0.02 -18.06
CA MET A 21 -8.66 -1.34 -17.53
C MET A 21 -7.66 -1.38 -16.38
N GLY A 22 -8.06 -0.88 -15.18
CA GLY A 22 -7.42 -1.22 -13.94
C GLY A 22 -7.82 -2.66 -13.62
N SER A 23 -6.87 -3.51 -13.26
CA SER A 23 -7.17 -4.86 -12.80
C SER A 23 -8.04 -4.76 -11.55
N GLU A 24 -9.24 -5.35 -11.60
CA GLU A 24 -10.11 -5.51 -10.45
C GLU A 24 -9.35 -6.25 -9.34
N ILE A 25 -9.39 -5.70 -8.12
CA ILE A 25 -8.76 -6.34 -6.97
C ILE A 25 -9.70 -7.40 -6.42
N SER A 26 -9.17 -8.61 -6.26
CA SER A 26 -9.84 -9.70 -5.58
C SER A 26 -9.10 -10.05 -4.28
N THR A 27 -9.78 -10.73 -3.38
CA THR A 27 -9.18 -11.28 -2.15
C THR A 27 -7.96 -12.15 -2.48
N ASP A 28 -8.05 -12.96 -3.54
CA ASP A 28 -6.96 -13.84 -3.99
C ASP A 28 -5.71 -13.06 -4.44
N THR A 29 -5.88 -11.80 -4.89
CA THR A 29 -4.78 -10.94 -5.32
C THR A 29 -4.01 -10.36 -4.13
N LEU A 30 -4.69 -10.12 -3.01
CA LEU A 30 -4.09 -9.53 -1.81
C LEU A 30 -3.64 -10.58 -0.79
N ASP A 31 -4.27 -11.76 -0.74
CA ASP A 31 -3.97 -12.78 0.25
C ASP A 31 -2.51 -13.21 0.22
N GLY A 32 -1.88 -13.28 1.40
CA GLY A 32 -0.47 -13.61 1.57
C GLY A 32 0.50 -12.54 1.07
N SER A 33 0.03 -11.35 0.71
CA SER A 33 0.87 -10.25 0.20
C SER A 33 1.31 -9.30 1.30
N ALA A 34 2.50 -8.70 1.13
CA ALA A 34 3.02 -7.66 1.99
C ALA A 34 3.51 -6.46 1.17
N TRP A 35 3.32 -5.28 1.71
CA TRP A 35 3.45 -4.02 1.02
C TRP A 35 4.17 -3.00 1.88
N VAL A 36 5.02 -2.20 1.26
CA VAL A 36 5.71 -1.06 1.89
C VAL A 36 5.16 0.23 1.34
N LEU A 37 4.76 1.15 2.20
CA LEU A 37 4.27 2.47 1.81
C LEU A 37 5.33 3.20 0.98
N SER A 38 4.94 3.64 -0.20
CA SER A 38 5.82 4.37 -1.14
C SER A 38 5.34 5.79 -1.42
N GLU A 39 4.06 6.08 -1.15
CA GLU A 39 3.50 7.41 -1.36
C GLU A 39 2.29 7.63 -0.46
N LEU A 40 2.22 8.81 0.13
CA LEU A 40 1.09 9.30 0.92
C LEU A 40 0.73 10.69 0.40
N PRO A 41 -0.35 10.85 -0.42
CA PRO A 41 -0.68 12.12 -1.06
C PRO A 41 -0.86 13.29 -0.10
N SER A 42 -1.15 13.01 1.17
CA SER A 42 -1.34 14.01 2.22
C SER A 42 -0.04 14.54 2.84
N ALA A 43 1.13 13.90 2.59
CA ALA A 43 2.42 14.31 3.15
C ALA A 43 3.60 13.66 2.42
N ASP A 44 4.77 14.30 2.48
CA ASP A 44 6.03 13.67 2.12
C ASP A 44 6.41 12.61 3.17
N LEU A 45 6.93 11.47 2.71
CA LEU A 45 7.38 10.41 3.61
C LEU A 45 8.70 10.79 4.28
N LEU A 46 8.81 10.47 5.55
CA LEU A 46 10.02 10.70 6.33
C LEU A 46 11.08 9.63 6.03
N ASP A 47 12.32 10.07 5.83
CA ASP A 47 13.47 9.19 5.64
C ASP A 47 13.67 8.27 6.87
N GLY A 48 13.86 6.98 6.62
CA GLY A 48 14.10 5.99 7.68
C GLY A 48 12.85 5.58 8.46
N VAL A 49 11.67 6.08 8.11
CA VAL A 49 10.39 5.67 8.71
C VAL A 49 9.64 4.79 7.71
N THR A 50 9.47 3.52 8.05
CA THR A 50 8.81 2.53 7.18
C THR A 50 7.43 2.21 7.71
N ALA A 51 6.40 2.43 6.90
CA ALA A 51 5.03 1.95 7.14
C ALA A 51 4.75 0.77 6.21
N THR A 52 4.04 -0.25 6.72
CA THR A 52 3.75 -1.48 5.98
C THR A 52 2.30 -1.90 6.10
N LEU A 53 1.86 -2.71 5.15
CA LEU A 53 0.53 -3.31 5.11
C LEU A 53 0.67 -4.76 4.62
N ALA A 54 0.12 -5.72 5.35
CA ALA A 54 0.14 -7.12 4.97
C ALA A 54 -1.26 -7.72 5.10
N PHE A 55 -1.61 -8.61 4.18
CA PHE A 55 -2.90 -9.29 4.10
C PHE A 55 -2.70 -10.78 4.30
N ASP A 56 -3.54 -11.41 5.10
CA ASP A 56 -3.52 -12.86 5.39
C ASP A 56 -4.96 -13.33 5.68
N GLY A 57 -5.56 -14.04 4.72
CA GLY A 57 -6.98 -14.40 4.75
C GLY A 57 -7.87 -13.16 4.78
N ASP A 58 -8.63 -13.00 5.85
CA ASP A 58 -9.48 -11.83 6.14
C ASP A 58 -8.81 -10.81 7.08
N ALA A 59 -7.58 -11.10 7.50
CA ALA A 59 -6.83 -10.26 8.41
C ALA A 59 -5.92 -9.29 7.68
N VAL A 60 -5.72 -8.14 8.30
CA VAL A 60 -4.73 -7.14 7.89
C VAL A 60 -3.87 -6.76 9.08
N ALA A 61 -2.58 -6.58 8.84
CA ALA A 61 -1.62 -6.15 9.85
C ALA A 61 -0.55 -5.25 9.23
N GLY A 62 0.16 -4.49 10.05
CA GLY A 62 1.25 -3.65 9.58
C GLY A 62 1.86 -2.80 10.67
N THR A 63 2.65 -1.83 10.22
CA THR A 63 3.16 -0.75 11.07
C THR A 63 2.90 0.60 10.40
N ASP A 64 2.60 1.60 11.21
CA ASP A 64 2.44 2.98 10.75
C ASP A 64 3.76 3.78 10.76
N GLY A 65 4.87 3.09 11.04
CA GLY A 65 6.19 3.70 11.23
C GLY A 65 6.53 3.95 12.70
N CYS A 66 5.55 3.93 13.59
CA CYS A 66 5.70 4.02 15.04
C CYS A 66 5.08 2.82 15.74
N ASN A 67 3.83 2.54 15.44
CA ASN A 67 3.03 1.50 16.07
C ASN A 67 2.80 0.33 15.13
N ARG A 68 2.55 -0.84 15.69
CA ARG A 68 2.00 -1.98 14.97
C ARG A 68 0.49 -1.96 15.09
N PHE A 69 -0.19 -2.32 14.02
CA PHE A 69 -1.63 -2.46 14.01
C PHE A 69 -2.05 -3.80 13.40
N ARG A 70 -3.28 -4.21 13.71
CA ARG A 70 -3.96 -5.32 13.08
C ARG A 70 -5.47 -5.12 13.11
N GLY A 71 -6.16 -5.76 12.19
CA GLY A 71 -7.61 -5.77 12.08
C GLY A 71 -8.07 -6.72 11.01
N SER A 72 -9.22 -6.45 10.44
CA SER A 72 -9.77 -7.19 9.32
C SER A 72 -9.98 -6.28 8.12
N TYR A 73 -10.18 -6.89 6.96
CA TYR A 73 -10.64 -6.21 5.77
C TYR A 73 -11.69 -7.06 5.05
N THR A 74 -12.46 -6.45 4.18
CA THR A 74 -13.40 -7.12 3.29
C THR A 74 -13.29 -6.55 1.90
N ILE A 75 -13.46 -7.38 0.89
CA ILE A 75 -13.64 -6.99 -0.50
C ILE A 75 -15.01 -7.48 -0.95
N ASN A 76 -15.87 -6.55 -1.37
CA ASN A 76 -17.16 -6.86 -1.97
C ASN A 76 -17.22 -6.16 -3.33
N ASP A 77 -17.26 -6.95 -4.40
CA ASP A 77 -17.09 -6.44 -5.76
C ASP A 77 -15.76 -5.66 -5.86
N ASP A 78 -15.81 -4.35 -6.11
CA ASP A 78 -14.63 -3.48 -6.20
C ASP A 78 -14.37 -2.65 -4.93
N GLU A 79 -15.19 -2.83 -3.89
CA GLU A 79 -15.07 -2.06 -2.65
C GLU A 79 -14.19 -2.78 -1.64
N LEU A 80 -13.07 -2.13 -1.26
CA LEU A 80 -12.20 -2.55 -0.17
C LEU A 80 -12.52 -1.75 1.08
N LEU A 81 -12.87 -2.44 2.17
CA LEU A 81 -13.14 -1.84 3.47
C LEU A 81 -12.21 -2.43 4.54
N PHE A 82 -11.51 -1.56 5.25
CA PHE A 82 -10.82 -1.95 6.47
C PHE A 82 -11.80 -1.90 7.63
N GLY A 83 -11.82 -2.97 8.44
CA GLY A 83 -12.53 -3.00 9.71
C GLY A 83 -11.82 -2.17 10.78
N GLN A 84 -12.21 -2.37 12.04
CA GLN A 84 -11.54 -1.67 13.14
C GLN A 84 -10.08 -2.14 13.25
N LEU A 85 -9.14 -1.18 13.11
CA LEU A 85 -7.71 -1.41 13.27
C LEU A 85 -7.32 -1.11 14.72
N ALA A 86 -6.81 -2.13 15.42
CA ALA A 86 -6.29 -2.00 16.78
C ALA A 86 -4.75 -1.90 16.74
N GLY A 87 -4.19 -0.89 17.36
CA GLY A 87 -2.76 -0.62 17.36
C GLY A 87 -2.12 -0.57 18.76
N THR A 88 -0.79 -0.67 18.79
CA THR A 88 0.00 -0.31 19.98
C THR A 88 -0.04 1.22 20.17
N MET A 89 0.37 1.68 21.35
CA MET A 89 0.41 3.12 21.68
C MET A 89 1.82 3.49 22.17
N MET A 90 2.79 3.45 21.25
CA MET A 90 4.15 3.90 21.56
C MET A 90 4.25 5.41 21.34
N ALA A 91 5.10 6.07 22.12
CA ALA A 91 5.44 7.47 21.90
C ALA A 91 6.67 7.53 20.97
N CYS A 92 6.48 8.09 19.78
CA CYS A 92 7.54 8.38 18.83
C CYS A 92 7.73 9.91 18.70
N PRO A 93 8.80 10.38 18.04
CA PRO A 93 8.97 11.81 17.73
C PRO A 93 7.75 12.36 16.97
N GLU A 94 7.42 13.64 17.22
CA GLU A 94 6.23 14.28 16.66
C GLU A 94 6.07 14.13 15.13
N PRO A 95 7.12 14.28 14.30
CA PRO A 95 6.97 14.09 12.86
C PRO A 95 6.54 12.66 12.49
N VAL A 96 7.07 11.65 13.19
CA VAL A 96 6.71 10.24 12.98
C VAL A 96 5.26 9.98 13.38
N MET A 97 4.82 10.54 14.52
CA MET A 97 3.43 10.45 14.97
C MET A 97 2.46 11.12 13.99
N THR A 98 2.86 12.23 13.40
CA THR A 98 2.07 12.93 12.37
C THR A 98 1.92 12.07 11.13
N GLN A 99 3.02 11.52 10.59
CA GLN A 99 2.96 10.61 9.44
C GLN A 99 2.12 9.36 9.75
N ALA A 100 2.30 8.77 10.92
CA ALA A 100 1.52 7.61 11.38
C ALA A 100 0.02 7.92 11.39
N GLY A 101 -0.38 9.07 11.92
CA GLY A 101 -1.78 9.51 11.94
C GLY A 101 -2.36 9.68 10.53
N LEU A 102 -1.61 10.30 9.61
CA LEU A 102 -2.02 10.47 8.21
C LEU A 102 -2.14 9.12 7.49
N TYR A 103 -1.21 8.20 7.74
CA TYR A 103 -1.28 6.85 7.18
C TYR A 103 -2.51 6.08 7.67
N MET A 104 -2.78 6.09 8.98
CA MET A 104 -3.97 5.44 9.52
C MET A 104 -5.26 6.06 8.99
N ALA A 105 -5.31 7.39 8.84
CA ALA A 105 -6.44 8.08 8.23
C ALA A 105 -6.62 7.69 6.75
N ALA A 106 -5.55 7.47 6.00
CA ALA A 106 -5.62 6.99 4.62
C ALA A 106 -6.20 5.56 4.53
N LEU A 107 -5.83 4.65 5.44
CA LEU A 107 -6.44 3.33 5.52
C LEU A 107 -7.94 3.41 5.85
N GLU A 108 -8.32 4.29 6.77
CA GLU A 108 -9.74 4.48 7.16
C GLU A 108 -10.57 5.09 6.02
N ALA A 109 -9.97 5.96 5.20
CA ALA A 109 -10.61 6.59 4.05
C ALA A 109 -10.71 5.68 2.83
N ALA A 110 -9.92 4.61 2.75
CA ALA A 110 -9.89 3.70 1.61
C ALA A 110 -11.25 3.04 1.39
N ARG A 111 -11.68 3.01 0.12
CA ARG A 111 -12.92 2.36 -0.33
C ARG A 111 -12.68 1.42 -1.50
N GLY A 112 -11.51 1.48 -2.11
CA GLY A 112 -11.11 0.61 -3.21
C GLY A 112 -9.60 0.50 -3.28
N ALA A 113 -9.14 -0.39 -4.15
CA ALA A 113 -7.72 -0.55 -4.41
C ALA A 113 -7.49 -0.89 -5.88
N ARG A 114 -6.30 -0.59 -6.38
CA ARG A 114 -5.82 -0.95 -7.72
C ARG A 114 -4.45 -1.58 -7.59
N HIS A 115 -4.23 -2.67 -8.31
CA HIS A 115 -2.94 -3.34 -8.34
C HIS A 115 -2.41 -3.37 -9.78
N GLU A 116 -1.25 -2.76 -9.99
CA GLU A 116 -0.56 -2.73 -11.29
C GLU A 116 0.95 -2.81 -11.05
N ASP A 117 1.63 -3.68 -11.78
CA ASP A 117 3.09 -3.78 -11.82
C ASP A 117 3.78 -3.82 -10.43
N GLY A 118 3.19 -4.56 -9.47
CA GLY A 118 3.73 -4.65 -8.10
C GLY A 118 3.50 -3.40 -7.26
N ARG A 119 2.64 -2.50 -7.71
CA ARG A 119 2.17 -1.33 -6.95
C ARG A 119 0.71 -1.50 -6.57
N LEU A 120 0.42 -1.35 -5.30
CA LEU A 120 -0.94 -1.29 -4.75
C LEU A 120 -1.27 0.18 -4.45
N THR A 121 -2.38 0.66 -5.00
CA THR A 121 -2.88 2.01 -4.73
C THR A 121 -4.26 1.92 -4.08
N LEU A 122 -4.38 2.39 -2.84
CA LEU A 122 -5.67 2.55 -2.17
C LEU A 122 -6.32 3.85 -2.65
N VAL A 123 -7.63 3.78 -2.88
CA VAL A 123 -8.43 4.93 -3.33
C VAL A 123 -9.61 5.15 -2.39
N ASP A 124 -10.05 6.39 -2.27
CA ASP A 124 -11.26 6.76 -1.54
C ASP A 124 -12.55 6.51 -2.35
N ALA A 125 -13.70 6.93 -1.82
CA ALA A 125 -15.01 6.80 -2.45
C ALA A 125 -15.14 7.58 -3.79
N ASP A 126 -14.32 8.61 -3.98
CA ASP A 126 -14.28 9.41 -5.21
C ASP A 126 -13.25 8.87 -6.21
N GLY A 127 -12.56 7.76 -5.87
CA GLY A 127 -11.53 7.11 -6.67
C GLY A 127 -10.18 7.85 -6.64
N GLN A 128 -9.99 8.78 -5.69
CA GLN A 128 -8.73 9.50 -5.52
C GLN A 128 -7.73 8.65 -4.71
N PRO A 129 -6.45 8.63 -5.10
CA PRO A 129 -5.42 7.94 -4.34
C PRO A 129 -5.28 8.50 -2.93
N VAL A 130 -5.27 7.63 -1.92
CA VAL A 130 -5.04 7.99 -0.51
C VAL A 130 -3.73 7.41 0.02
N ALA A 131 -3.26 6.30 -0.52
CA ALA A 131 -1.95 5.72 -0.23
C ALA A 131 -1.50 4.83 -1.38
N SER A 132 -0.20 4.77 -1.66
CA SER A 132 0.37 3.82 -2.60
C SER A 132 1.52 3.04 -1.96
N PHE A 133 1.67 1.80 -2.39
CA PHE A 133 2.61 0.85 -1.81
C PHE A 133 3.36 0.11 -2.92
N ASN A 134 4.58 -0.28 -2.64
CA ASN A 134 5.31 -1.25 -3.44
C ASN A 134 5.24 -2.63 -2.78
N ILE A 135 5.20 -3.68 -3.59
CA ILE A 135 5.19 -5.05 -3.06
C ILE A 135 6.51 -5.32 -2.32
N GLU A 136 6.41 -5.91 -1.13
CA GLU A 136 7.56 -6.43 -0.40
C GLU A 136 7.84 -7.86 -0.86
N SER A 137 9.07 -8.10 -1.32
CA SER A 137 9.46 -9.46 -1.73
C SER A 137 9.46 -10.39 -0.52
N GLN A 138 8.60 -11.39 -0.54
CA GLN A 138 8.54 -12.46 0.46
C GLN A 138 9.51 -13.61 0.15
N THR A 139 10.22 -13.55 -0.97
CA THR A 139 11.18 -14.59 -1.35
C THR A 139 12.54 -14.33 -0.70
N LEU A 140 13.15 -15.42 -0.17
CA LEU A 140 14.52 -15.37 0.36
C LEU A 140 15.58 -15.39 -0.76
N ALA A 141 15.15 -15.71 -2.00
CA ALA A 141 16.01 -15.69 -3.17
C ALA A 141 16.48 -14.25 -3.46
N ASP A 142 17.74 -14.08 -3.79
CA ASP A 142 18.37 -12.79 -4.10
C ASP A 142 18.38 -11.76 -2.94
N THR A 143 18.08 -12.20 -1.71
CA THR A 143 18.21 -11.34 -0.53
C THR A 143 19.59 -11.50 0.10
N ARG A 144 20.18 -10.38 0.53
CA ARG A 144 21.47 -10.37 1.24
C ARG A 144 21.22 -10.36 2.75
N TRP A 145 21.69 -11.40 3.42
CA TRP A 145 21.54 -11.55 4.86
C TRP A 145 22.86 -11.20 5.57
N ILE A 146 22.76 -10.47 6.66
CA ILE A 146 23.89 -10.22 7.57
C ILE A 146 23.61 -11.01 8.85
N VAL A 147 24.47 -11.97 9.14
CA VAL A 147 24.38 -12.71 10.40
C VAL A 147 24.94 -11.83 11.51
N THR A 148 24.09 -11.38 12.42
CA THR A 148 24.49 -10.53 13.58
C THR A 148 24.72 -11.34 14.85
N GLY A 149 24.23 -12.58 14.91
CA GLY A 149 24.42 -13.48 16.02
C GLY A 149 23.93 -14.89 15.73
N TYR A 150 24.39 -15.86 16.47
CA TYR A 150 23.95 -17.23 16.39
C TYR A 150 23.79 -17.87 17.77
N ASN A 151 22.91 -18.86 17.89
CA ASN A 151 22.77 -19.65 19.10
C ASN A 151 23.90 -20.68 19.19
N ASN A 152 24.69 -20.59 20.25
CA ASN A 152 25.85 -21.47 20.45
C ASN A 152 25.51 -22.90 20.95
N GLY A 153 24.21 -23.23 21.04
CA GLY A 153 23.73 -24.53 21.54
C GLY A 153 23.87 -24.71 23.07
N LYS A 154 24.33 -23.69 23.79
CA LYS A 154 24.55 -23.72 25.25
C LYS A 154 23.66 -22.70 26.01
N GLY A 155 22.54 -22.30 25.37
CA GLY A 155 21.56 -21.38 25.95
C GLY A 155 21.91 -19.90 25.81
N GLY A 156 22.90 -19.54 25.00
CA GLY A 156 23.29 -18.15 24.77
C GLY A 156 23.36 -17.79 23.27
N VAL A 157 23.12 -16.50 22.97
CA VAL A 157 23.35 -15.92 21.67
C VAL A 157 24.74 -15.29 21.66
N VAL A 158 25.56 -15.65 20.68
CA VAL A 158 26.90 -15.07 20.48
C VAL A 158 26.81 -14.07 19.33
N SER A 159 27.20 -12.83 19.59
CA SER A 159 27.31 -11.80 18.54
C SER A 159 28.52 -12.05 17.68
N ILE A 160 28.41 -11.84 16.38
CA ILE A 160 29.51 -11.97 15.44
C ILE A 160 30.16 -10.59 15.30
N ALA A 161 31.48 -10.55 15.59
CA ALA A 161 32.27 -9.31 15.51
C ALA A 161 32.72 -8.96 14.08
N ALA A 162 32.50 -9.86 13.11
CA ALA A 162 32.81 -9.65 11.69
C ALA A 162 31.55 -9.78 10.85
N GLU A 163 31.40 -8.93 9.84
CA GLU A 163 30.31 -9.03 8.88
C GLU A 163 30.46 -10.31 8.04
N THR A 164 29.63 -11.30 8.29
CA THR A 164 29.51 -12.51 7.47
C THR A 164 28.22 -12.39 6.66
N SER A 165 28.35 -12.25 5.34
CA SER A 165 27.19 -12.25 4.45
C SER A 165 26.95 -13.65 3.90
N LEU A 166 25.69 -14.07 3.87
CA LEU A 166 25.23 -15.26 3.16
C LEU A 166 24.59 -14.79 1.84
N THR A 167 24.98 -15.39 0.74
CA THR A 167 24.41 -15.22 -0.60
C THR A 167 23.70 -16.49 -1.03
#